data_64d44315c5de4a26b9aa618cf5dee562
#
_entry.id   64d44315c5de4a26b9aa618cf5dee562
#
_cell.length_a   1.000
_cell.length_b   1.000
_cell.length_c   1.000
_cell.angle_alpha   90.00
_cell.angle_beta   90.00
_cell.angle_gamma   90.00
#
_symmetry.space_group_name_H-M   'P 1'
#
loop_
_entity.id
_entity.type
_entity.pdbx_description
1 polymer ?
#
loop_
_entity_poly.entity_id
_entity_poly.type
_entity_poly.pdbx_seq_one_letter_code
_entity_poly.pdbx_strand_id
1 'polypeptide(L)'
;VGAQRGHGKSFTCCNVAVQAQQAGRSVLYFTIEMDSRPILQRMCSMATNVPLGRLIKRNLFEKEWNRVGEWWADRFIGGDEVLKQYNIFDDFDKFHYDLSRNCDIKKESQIDVFYDPGLTMAKVISTVRQKKVEYPDLGLVVIDYLNQVRRHNAPSRSGQYEWTEQI
;
A
#
# COMPACT_ATOMS: atom_id res chain seq x y z
N VAL A 1 -3.96 -2.71 -16.18
CA VAL A 1 -5.41 -2.45 -16.11
C VAL A 1 -5.71 -1.13 -16.79
N GLY A 2 -6.34 -1.16 -17.96
CA GLY A 2 -6.78 0.02 -18.71
C GLY A 2 -8.25 0.33 -18.42
N ALA A 3 -8.57 1.56 -17.99
CA ALA A 3 -9.94 2.04 -17.86
C ALA A 3 -9.95 3.57 -17.82
N GLN A 4 -11.08 4.18 -18.16
CA GLN A 4 -11.26 5.64 -18.05
C GLN A 4 -11.18 6.11 -16.59
N ARG A 5 -11.01 7.42 -16.38
CA ARG A 5 -10.97 8.04 -15.04
C ARG A 5 -12.26 7.70 -14.27
N GLY A 6 -12.15 7.34 -13.01
CA GLY A 6 -13.32 6.97 -12.17
C GLY A 6 -13.80 5.51 -12.27
N HIS A 7 -13.25 4.68 -13.17
CA HIS A 7 -13.70 3.30 -13.37
C HIS A 7 -12.97 2.26 -12.47
N GLY A 8 -12.55 2.64 -11.28
CA GLY A 8 -12.08 1.70 -10.26
C GLY A 8 -10.69 1.12 -10.46
N LYS A 9 -9.82 1.72 -11.30
CA LYS A 9 -8.42 1.24 -11.52
C LYS A 9 -7.67 1.06 -10.21
N SER A 10 -7.58 2.11 -9.40
CA SER A 10 -6.88 2.06 -8.11
C SER A 10 -7.50 1.05 -7.15
N PHE A 11 -8.83 0.86 -7.21
CA PHE A 11 -9.52 -0.17 -6.42
C PHE A 11 -9.05 -1.58 -6.83
N THR A 12 -9.03 -1.87 -8.13
CA THR A 12 -8.54 -3.15 -8.65
C THR A 12 -7.06 -3.36 -8.30
N CYS A 13 -6.22 -2.33 -8.45
CA CYS A 13 -4.81 -2.38 -8.09
C CYS A 13 -4.60 -2.67 -6.60
N CYS A 14 -5.37 -2.02 -5.71
CA CYS A 14 -5.34 -2.30 -4.27
C CYS A 14 -5.76 -3.75 -3.97
N ASN A 15 -6.81 -4.26 -4.64
CA ASN A 15 -7.27 -5.62 -4.43
C ASN A 15 -6.20 -6.66 -4.84
N VAL A 16 -5.58 -6.48 -6.00
CA VAL A 16 -4.47 -7.35 -6.45
C VAL A 16 -3.29 -7.29 -5.50
N ALA A 17 -2.94 -6.10 -4.98
CA ALA A 17 -1.88 -5.93 -4.00
C ALA A 17 -2.16 -6.70 -2.70
N VAL A 18 -3.39 -6.59 -2.16
CA VAL A 18 -3.81 -7.31 -0.95
C VAL A 18 -3.78 -8.83 -1.18
N GLN A 19 -4.29 -9.31 -2.31
CA GLN A 19 -4.26 -10.74 -2.63
C GLN A 19 -2.84 -11.28 -2.78
N ALA A 20 -1.91 -10.51 -3.37
CA ALA A 20 -0.51 -10.89 -3.46
C ALA A 20 0.13 -10.97 -2.07
N GLN A 21 -0.13 -10.02 -1.19
CA GLN A 21 0.34 -10.05 0.20
C GLN A 21 -0.20 -11.28 0.94
N GLN A 22 -1.49 -11.55 0.85
CA GLN A 22 -2.13 -12.72 1.48
C GLN A 22 -1.60 -14.05 0.93
N ALA A 23 -1.09 -14.05 -0.31
CA ALA A 23 -0.39 -15.19 -0.91
C ALA A 23 1.10 -15.27 -0.51
N GLY A 24 1.55 -14.49 0.49
CA GLY A 24 2.92 -14.52 0.99
C GLY A 24 3.92 -13.78 0.11
N ARG A 25 3.50 -12.74 -0.61
CA ARG A 25 4.38 -11.93 -1.47
C ARG A 25 4.42 -10.49 -1.01
N SER A 26 5.61 -9.92 -0.92
CA SER A 26 5.75 -8.48 -0.71
C SER A 26 5.40 -7.70 -1.97
N VAL A 27 4.84 -6.51 -1.78
CA VAL A 27 4.30 -5.65 -2.83
C VAL A 27 4.86 -4.24 -2.70
N LEU A 28 5.30 -3.66 -3.81
CA LEU A 28 5.58 -2.22 -3.90
C LEU A 28 4.46 -1.55 -4.69
N TYR A 29 3.82 -0.55 -4.09
CA TYR A 29 2.75 0.20 -4.72
C TYR A 29 3.17 1.66 -4.89
N PHE A 30 3.37 2.08 -6.14
CA PHE A 30 3.68 3.47 -6.49
C PHE A 30 2.41 4.19 -6.88
N THR A 31 2.13 5.31 -6.22
CA THR A 31 0.99 6.19 -6.52
C THR A 31 1.46 7.60 -6.81
N ILE A 32 0.87 8.23 -7.83
CA ILE A 32 1.21 9.58 -8.29
C ILE A 32 0.13 10.58 -7.93
N GLU A 33 -1.13 10.16 -7.98
CA GLU A 33 -2.29 11.02 -7.79
C GLU A 33 -2.81 11.01 -6.35
N MET A 34 -2.73 9.87 -5.68
CA MET A 34 -3.27 9.69 -4.33
C MET A 34 -2.16 9.51 -3.32
N ASP A 35 -2.26 10.21 -2.18
CA ASP A 35 -1.39 9.99 -1.02
C ASP A 35 -1.42 8.51 -0.57
N SER A 36 -0.37 8.08 0.11
CA SER A 36 -0.22 6.72 0.65
C SER A 36 -1.32 6.35 1.65
N ARG A 37 -1.76 7.29 2.48
CA ARG A 37 -2.78 7.04 3.51
C ARG A 37 -4.12 6.55 2.97
N PRO A 38 -4.78 7.21 1.99
CA PRO A 38 -5.99 6.70 1.37
C PRO A 38 -5.82 5.33 0.70
N ILE A 39 -4.65 5.06 0.11
CA ILE A 39 -4.34 3.76 -0.49
C ILE A 39 -4.26 2.67 0.59
N LEU A 40 -3.52 2.91 1.67
CA LEU A 40 -3.43 1.97 2.79
C LEU A 40 -4.77 1.73 3.47
N GLN A 41 -5.62 2.76 3.62
CA GLN A 41 -6.97 2.60 4.16
C GLN A 41 -7.84 1.69 3.28
N ARG A 42 -7.75 1.80 1.95
CA ARG A 42 -8.44 0.91 1.01
C ARG A 42 -7.94 -0.53 1.14
N MET A 43 -6.64 -0.73 1.19
CA MET A 43 -6.04 -2.05 1.36
C MET A 43 -6.44 -2.67 2.71
N CYS A 44 -6.37 -1.92 3.80
CA CYS A 44 -6.84 -2.35 5.11
C CYS A 44 -8.32 -2.75 5.07
N SER A 45 -9.18 -1.93 4.47
CA SER A 45 -10.62 -2.22 4.30
C SER A 45 -10.85 -3.54 3.57
N MET A 46 -10.09 -3.80 2.49
CA MET A 46 -10.18 -5.05 1.72
C MET A 46 -9.67 -6.25 2.51
N ALA A 47 -8.50 -6.13 3.12
CA ALA A 47 -7.86 -7.22 3.87
C ALA A 47 -8.68 -7.64 5.11
N THR A 48 -9.29 -6.67 5.78
CA THR A 48 -10.04 -6.90 7.03
C THR A 48 -11.53 -7.11 6.83
N ASN A 49 -12.03 -6.93 5.59
CA ASN A 49 -13.46 -6.92 5.28
C ASN A 49 -14.25 -5.92 6.15
N VAL A 50 -13.67 -4.73 6.36
CA VAL A 50 -14.30 -3.61 7.08
C VAL A 50 -14.70 -2.53 6.08
N PRO A 51 -15.94 -2.02 6.08
CA PRO A 51 -16.37 -0.98 5.14
C PRO A 51 -15.49 0.26 5.21
N LEU A 52 -14.94 0.70 4.07
CA LEU A 52 -14.01 1.84 3.99
C LEU A 52 -14.55 3.12 4.65
N GLY A 53 -15.83 3.42 4.42
CA GLY A 53 -16.46 4.61 5.02
C GLY A 53 -16.51 4.58 6.55
N ARG A 54 -16.62 3.39 7.14
CA ARG A 54 -16.56 3.21 8.60
C ARG A 54 -15.13 3.33 9.12
N LEU A 55 -14.17 2.74 8.40
CA LEU A 55 -12.74 2.82 8.71
C LEU A 55 -12.26 4.29 8.71
N ILE A 56 -12.60 5.06 7.68
CA ILE A 56 -12.23 6.48 7.57
C ILE A 56 -12.82 7.30 8.71
N LYS A 57 -14.09 7.07 9.04
CA LYS A 57 -14.80 7.78 10.13
C LYS A 57 -14.45 7.26 11.53
N ARG A 58 -13.63 6.20 11.61
CA ARG A 58 -13.32 5.51 12.88
C ARG A 58 -14.57 5.03 13.65
N ASN A 59 -15.66 4.77 12.94
CA ASN A 59 -16.91 4.26 13.50
C ASN A 59 -17.01 2.75 13.26
N LEU A 60 -16.17 2.01 13.97
CA LEU A 60 -16.04 0.57 13.88
C LEU A 60 -16.64 -0.12 15.10
N PHE A 61 -17.19 -1.31 14.90
CA PHE A 61 -17.51 -2.20 16.01
C PHE A 61 -16.23 -2.81 16.59
N GLU A 62 -16.28 -3.27 17.83
CA GLU A 62 -15.15 -3.90 18.53
C GLU A 62 -14.48 -5.01 17.67
N LYS A 63 -15.30 -5.91 17.10
CA LYS A 63 -14.80 -6.98 16.21
C LYS A 63 -14.11 -6.47 14.94
N GLU A 64 -14.50 -5.31 14.45
CA GLU A 64 -13.86 -4.68 13.27
C GLU A 64 -12.54 -4.02 13.69
N TRP A 65 -12.49 -3.37 14.85
CA TRP A 65 -11.27 -2.85 15.43
C TRP A 65 -10.23 -3.95 15.64
N ASN A 66 -10.64 -5.10 16.19
CA ASN A 66 -9.74 -6.25 16.41
C ASN A 66 -9.12 -6.72 15.07
N ARG A 67 -9.92 -6.89 14.01
CA ARG A 67 -9.40 -7.26 12.67
C ARG A 67 -8.42 -6.22 12.10
N VAL A 68 -8.69 -4.93 12.31
CA VAL A 68 -7.78 -3.86 11.90
C VAL A 68 -6.49 -3.92 12.71
N GLY A 69 -6.57 -4.14 14.01
CA GLY A 69 -5.41 -4.31 14.89
C GLY A 69 -4.56 -5.51 14.48
N GLU A 70 -5.17 -6.66 14.21
CA GLU A 70 -4.51 -7.88 13.72
C GLU A 70 -3.77 -7.62 12.39
N TRP A 71 -4.43 -6.95 11.44
CA TRP A 71 -3.81 -6.61 10.15
C TRP A 71 -2.58 -5.70 10.30
N TRP A 72 -2.60 -4.76 11.25
CA TRP A 72 -1.45 -3.92 11.55
C TRP A 72 -0.36 -4.69 12.29
N ALA A 73 -0.72 -5.49 13.32
CA ALA A 73 0.21 -6.29 14.10
C ALA A 73 1.00 -7.28 13.23
N ASP A 74 0.32 -7.92 12.27
CA ASP A 74 0.93 -8.92 11.38
C ASP A 74 2.08 -8.37 10.53
N ARG A 75 2.20 -7.07 10.38
CA ARG A 75 3.30 -6.41 9.65
C ARG A 75 4.62 -6.32 10.43
N PHE A 76 4.60 -6.61 11.72
CA PHE A 76 5.72 -6.40 12.64
C PHE A 76 6.13 -7.70 13.33
N ILE A 77 7.44 -7.83 13.58
CA ILE A 77 7.98 -8.93 14.39
C ILE A 77 7.54 -8.70 15.84
N GLY A 78 6.86 -9.68 16.44
CA GLY A 78 6.30 -9.54 17.79
C GLY A 78 5.05 -8.66 17.88
N GLY A 79 4.45 -8.29 16.74
CA GLY A 79 3.27 -7.44 16.73
C GLY A 79 2.06 -8.04 17.46
N ASP A 80 1.91 -9.36 17.44
CA ASP A 80 0.84 -10.06 18.16
C ASP A 80 0.97 -9.94 19.69
N GLU A 81 2.20 -9.91 20.21
CA GLU A 81 2.47 -9.72 21.63
C GLU A 81 2.12 -8.30 22.06
N VAL A 82 2.41 -7.31 21.19
CA VAL A 82 2.01 -5.92 21.44
C VAL A 82 0.48 -5.79 21.37
N LEU A 83 -0.16 -6.41 20.36
CA LEU A 83 -1.61 -6.39 20.20
C LEU A 83 -2.35 -6.85 21.48
N LYS A 84 -1.86 -7.91 22.12
CA LYS A 84 -2.46 -8.47 23.36
C LYS A 84 -2.43 -7.53 24.55
N GLN A 85 -1.60 -6.48 24.53
CA GLN A 85 -1.45 -5.52 25.64
C GLN A 85 -2.47 -4.38 25.57
N TYR A 86 -3.23 -4.29 24.47
CA TYR A 86 -4.14 -3.17 24.19
C TYR A 86 -5.58 -3.62 24.00
N ASN A 87 -6.50 -2.83 24.51
CA ASN A 87 -7.88 -2.82 24.04
C ASN A 87 -7.93 -1.96 22.77
N ILE A 88 -7.89 -2.58 21.60
CA ILE A 88 -7.80 -1.87 20.31
C ILE A 88 -8.98 -0.91 20.08
N PHE A 89 -10.13 -1.19 20.65
CA PHE A 89 -11.29 -0.31 20.53
C PHE A 89 -11.04 1.07 21.18
N ASP A 90 -10.36 1.10 22.31
CA ASP A 90 -10.08 2.33 23.05
C ASP A 90 -8.70 2.94 22.74
N ASP A 91 -7.70 2.09 22.51
CA ASP A 91 -6.28 2.46 22.52
C ASP A 91 -5.56 2.31 21.16
N PHE A 92 -6.30 2.29 20.03
CA PHE A 92 -5.70 2.00 18.70
C PHE A 92 -4.51 2.91 18.36
N ASP A 93 -4.57 4.20 18.66
CA ASP A 93 -3.49 5.13 18.30
C ASP A 93 -2.22 4.86 19.12
N LYS A 94 -2.37 4.50 20.38
CA LYS A 94 -1.25 4.12 21.25
C LYS A 94 -0.65 2.78 20.82
N PHE A 95 -1.49 1.79 20.54
CA PHE A 95 -1.07 0.52 19.97
C PHE A 95 -0.26 0.72 18.67
N HIS A 96 -0.78 1.49 17.73
CA HIS A 96 -0.11 1.75 16.45
C HIS A 96 1.21 2.51 16.62
N TYR A 97 1.27 3.44 17.57
CA TYR A 97 2.50 4.15 17.93
C TYR A 97 3.55 3.19 18.49
N ASP A 98 3.16 2.32 19.42
CA ASP A 98 4.08 1.38 20.06
C ASP A 98 4.57 0.29 19.08
N LEU A 99 3.72 -0.20 18.18
CA LEU A 99 4.16 -1.06 17.08
C LEU A 99 5.28 -0.42 16.27
N SER A 100 5.09 0.84 15.86
CA SER A 100 6.03 1.54 14.98
C SER A 100 7.36 1.88 15.64
N ARG A 101 7.40 1.99 16.98
CA ARG A 101 8.62 2.34 17.73
C ARG A 101 9.36 1.17 18.31
N ASN A 102 8.65 0.10 18.68
CA ASN A 102 9.19 -0.96 19.50
C ASN A 102 9.35 -2.28 18.74
N CYS A 103 8.79 -2.37 17.52
CA CYS A 103 8.84 -3.58 16.71
C CYS A 103 9.51 -3.32 15.36
N ASP A 104 10.32 -4.26 14.92
CA ASP A 104 10.87 -4.27 13.57
C ASP A 104 9.81 -4.72 12.55
N ILE A 105 9.83 -4.12 11.37
CA ILE A 105 8.97 -4.54 10.26
C ILE A 105 9.44 -5.91 9.77
N LYS A 106 8.51 -6.83 9.56
CA LYS A 106 8.80 -8.13 8.92
C LYS A 106 9.36 -7.90 7.51
N LYS A 107 10.27 -8.78 7.07
CA LYS A 107 10.85 -8.74 5.72
C LYS A 107 10.10 -9.59 4.71
N GLU A 108 8.89 -10.00 5.03
CA GLU A 108 8.06 -10.90 4.24
C GLU A 108 6.62 -10.39 4.23
N SER A 109 5.92 -10.63 3.13
CA SER A 109 4.48 -10.32 2.96
C SER A 109 4.13 -8.86 3.26
N GLN A 110 5.00 -7.93 2.88
CA GLN A 110 4.80 -6.50 3.13
C GLN A 110 4.13 -5.79 1.95
N ILE A 111 3.42 -4.71 2.26
CA ILE A 111 2.97 -3.73 1.25
C ILE A 111 3.61 -2.39 1.60
N ASP A 112 4.49 -1.91 0.73
CA ASP A 112 5.05 -0.57 0.80
C ASP A 112 4.36 0.33 -0.22
N VAL A 113 3.82 1.46 0.24
CA VAL A 113 3.15 2.45 -0.61
C VAL A 113 4.00 3.70 -0.73
N PHE A 114 4.40 4.04 -1.95
CA PHE A 114 5.20 5.20 -2.29
C PHE A 114 4.35 6.24 -3.02
N TYR A 115 4.13 7.38 -2.39
CA TYR A 115 3.51 8.53 -3.03
C TYR A 115 4.58 9.48 -3.56
N ASP A 116 4.57 9.73 -4.86
CA ASP A 116 5.48 10.69 -5.49
C ASP A 116 4.83 11.30 -6.75
N PRO A 117 4.38 12.58 -6.67
CA PRO A 117 3.82 13.28 -7.82
C PRO A 117 4.83 13.52 -8.96
N GLY A 118 6.13 13.40 -8.65
CA GLY A 118 7.24 13.54 -9.61
C GLY A 118 7.85 12.20 -10.04
N LEU A 119 7.16 11.08 -9.82
CA LEU A 119 7.68 9.74 -10.08
C LEU A 119 8.26 9.59 -11.47
N THR A 120 9.47 9.01 -11.55
CA THR A 120 10.14 8.65 -12.81
C THR A 120 10.39 7.15 -12.86
N MET A 121 10.49 6.57 -14.06
CA MET A 121 10.84 5.15 -14.21
C MET A 121 12.21 4.81 -13.60
N ALA A 122 13.17 5.72 -13.67
CA ALA A 122 14.48 5.55 -13.03
C ALA A 122 14.33 5.38 -11.50
N LYS A 123 13.47 6.18 -10.86
CA LYS A 123 13.16 6.07 -9.41
C LYS A 123 12.44 4.76 -9.09
N VAL A 124 11.47 4.37 -9.91
CA VAL A 124 10.79 3.06 -9.72
C VAL A 124 11.82 1.94 -9.77
N ILE A 125 12.66 1.88 -10.83
CA ILE A 125 13.65 0.82 -11.01
C ILE A 125 14.64 0.79 -9.84
N SER A 126 15.17 1.95 -9.42
CA SER A 126 16.12 2.02 -8.30
C SER A 126 15.49 1.56 -6.98
N THR A 127 14.25 1.98 -6.70
CA THR A 127 13.52 1.56 -5.49
C THR A 127 13.21 0.06 -5.51
N VAL A 128 12.78 -0.48 -6.66
CA VAL A 128 12.53 -1.94 -6.80
C VAL A 128 13.80 -2.73 -6.56
N ARG A 129 14.94 -2.32 -7.11
CA ARG A 129 16.24 -3.00 -6.88
C ARG A 129 16.63 -2.98 -5.41
N GLN A 130 16.52 -1.84 -4.74
CA GLN A 130 16.81 -1.70 -3.31
C GLN A 130 15.87 -2.60 -2.48
N LYS A 131 14.58 -2.50 -2.72
CA LYS A 131 13.56 -3.24 -1.96
C LYS A 131 13.58 -4.75 -2.24
N LYS A 132 14.08 -5.20 -3.39
CA LYS A 132 14.28 -6.63 -3.66
C LYS A 132 15.35 -7.27 -2.77
N VAL A 133 16.32 -6.48 -2.29
CA VAL A 133 17.31 -6.94 -1.30
C VAL A 133 16.69 -7.00 0.09
N GLU A 134 15.83 -6.04 0.42
CA GLU A 134 15.14 -5.97 1.73
C GLU A 134 14.03 -7.03 1.86
N TYR A 135 13.26 -7.23 0.78
CA TYR A 135 12.15 -8.19 0.67
C TYR A 135 12.47 -9.28 -0.36
N PRO A 136 13.08 -10.42 0.03
CA PRO A 136 13.41 -11.51 -0.90
C PRO A 136 12.17 -12.09 -1.61
N ASP A 137 11.01 -12.03 -0.96
CA ASP A 137 9.70 -12.49 -1.44
C ASP A 137 8.97 -11.45 -2.32
N LEU A 138 9.59 -10.30 -2.66
CA LEU A 138 8.98 -9.28 -3.52
C LEU A 138 8.49 -9.89 -4.82
N GLY A 139 7.16 -9.93 -4.99
CA GLY A 139 6.48 -10.61 -6.09
C GLY A 139 5.60 -9.70 -6.96
N LEU A 140 5.31 -8.47 -6.51
CA LEU A 140 4.44 -7.56 -7.25
C LEU A 140 4.93 -6.11 -7.16
N VAL A 141 4.91 -5.42 -8.28
CA VAL A 141 5.10 -3.96 -8.36
C VAL A 141 3.88 -3.37 -9.06
N VAL A 142 3.21 -2.43 -8.39
CA VAL A 142 2.06 -1.69 -8.93
C VAL A 142 2.47 -0.25 -9.17
N ILE A 143 2.08 0.30 -10.32
CA ILE A 143 2.26 1.73 -10.66
C ILE A 143 0.88 2.31 -11.00
N ASP A 144 0.35 3.15 -10.13
CA ASP A 144 -0.98 3.74 -10.26
C ASP A 144 -0.84 5.27 -10.48
N TYR A 145 -0.84 5.71 -11.74
CA TYR A 145 -0.91 4.98 -12.99
C TYR A 145 0.21 5.43 -13.96
N LEU A 146 0.64 4.54 -14.82
CA LEU A 146 1.85 4.66 -15.66
C LEU A 146 1.90 5.92 -16.56
N ASN A 147 0.75 6.38 -17.07
CA ASN A 147 0.70 7.52 -17.99
C ASN A 147 1.17 8.85 -17.37
N GLN A 148 1.29 8.95 -16.05
CA GLN A 148 1.79 10.15 -15.37
C GLN A 148 3.26 10.04 -14.95
N VAL A 149 3.88 8.87 -15.12
CA VAL A 149 5.29 8.68 -14.80
C VAL A 149 6.15 9.49 -15.77
N ARG A 150 6.99 10.40 -15.25
CA ARG A 150 7.82 11.28 -16.05
C ARG A 150 8.99 10.54 -16.70
N ARG A 151 9.28 10.86 -17.96
CA ARG A 151 10.52 10.44 -18.62
C ARG A 151 11.68 11.30 -18.10
N HIS A 152 12.84 10.69 -17.88
CA HIS A 152 14.02 11.38 -17.33
C HIS A 152 14.55 12.49 -18.26
N ASN A 153 14.22 12.48 -19.57
CA ASN A 153 14.77 13.41 -20.58
C ASN A 153 13.72 13.89 -21.60
N ALA A 154 12.43 13.86 -21.31
CA ALA A 154 11.45 14.37 -22.26
C ALA A 154 11.32 15.89 -22.14
N PRO A 155 11.43 16.67 -23.23
CA PRO A 155 11.03 18.07 -23.20
C PRO A 155 9.56 18.19 -22.83
N SER A 156 9.20 19.25 -22.10
CA SER A 156 7.91 19.46 -21.43
C SER A 156 6.65 19.53 -22.33
N ARG A 157 6.70 19.02 -23.56
CA ARG A 157 5.64 19.14 -24.57
C ARG A 157 5.31 17.88 -25.38
N SER A 158 5.73 16.67 -25.00
CA SER A 158 5.24 15.47 -25.68
C SER A 158 3.95 14.98 -25.02
N GLY A 159 2.87 14.93 -25.79
CA GLY A 159 1.52 14.64 -25.31
C GLY A 159 1.37 13.25 -24.70
N GLN A 160 0.37 13.10 -23.86
CA GLN A 160 -0.01 11.90 -23.08
C GLN A 160 -0.30 10.63 -23.95
N TYR A 161 -0.29 10.75 -25.28
CA TYR A 161 -0.71 9.67 -26.18
C TYR A 161 0.43 8.82 -26.79
N GLU A 162 1.69 9.26 -26.71
CA GLU A 162 2.83 8.52 -27.29
C GLU A 162 3.27 7.27 -26.53
N TRP A 163 2.72 7.01 -25.35
CA TRP A 163 3.13 5.88 -24.52
C TRP A 163 2.48 4.54 -24.89
N THR A 164 1.34 4.57 -25.56
CA THR A 164 0.59 3.37 -25.92
C THR A 164 1.06 2.67 -27.18
N GLU A 165 1.91 3.31 -27.98
CA GLU A 165 2.40 2.75 -29.26
C GLU A 165 3.79 2.09 -29.17
N GLN A 166 4.44 2.08 -27.98
CA GLN A 166 5.81 1.54 -27.82
C GLN A 166 5.92 0.41 -26.77
N ILE A 167 4.82 -0.21 -26.39
CA ILE A 167 4.78 -1.47 -25.64
C ILE A 167 4.16 -2.56 -26.56
#